data_55fd5b0ce0b852933f33f3e76d43666a
#
_entry.id   55fd5b0ce0b852933f33f3e76d43666a
#
_cell.length_a   1.000
_cell.length_b   1.000
_cell.length_c   1.000
_cell.angle_alpha   90.00
_cell.angle_beta   90.00
_cell.angle_gamma   90.00
#
_symmetry.space_group_name_H-M   'P 1'
#
loop_
_entity.id
_entity.type
_entity.pdbx_description
1 polymer ?
#
loop_
_entity_poly.entity_id
_entity_poly.type
_entity_poly.pdbx_seq_one_letter_code
_entity_poly.pdbx_strand_id
1 'polypeptide(L)'
;EQVGLAGEGVPVRTIAQARARAAQAAAARGLSTGEVMQFTRNFYVELKDSAGNPTTEVLVDPGDGSVSTEYGPAMMWTTGSRDATVSADQARSLANDWLRTNLPGQSTFADVKAFPGYYSIDTETNGNTVGMVSVNATTGTVWYHTWHGTFIAEEDD
;
A
#
# COMPACT_ATOMS: atom_id res chain seq x y z
N GLU A 1 12.67 7.33 -3.24
CA GLU A 1 13.68 6.76 -2.35
C GLU A 1 13.30 5.35 -1.93
N GLN A 2 14.24 4.41 -2.01
CA GLN A 2 13.98 3.01 -1.74
C GLN A 2 14.11 2.70 -0.26
N VAL A 3 13.17 1.89 0.26
CA VAL A 3 13.24 1.32 1.61
C VAL A 3 13.46 -0.16 1.46
N GLY A 4 14.49 -0.69 2.13
CA GLY A 4 14.78 -2.11 2.00
C GLY A 4 15.48 -2.68 3.22
N LEU A 5 15.36 -4.00 3.34
CA LEU A 5 16.01 -4.78 4.40
C LEU A 5 16.24 -6.19 3.85
N ALA A 6 17.47 -6.68 3.99
CA ALA A 6 17.78 -8.05 3.55
C ALA A 6 17.01 -9.07 4.40
N GLY A 7 16.64 -10.18 3.78
CA GLY A 7 15.98 -11.27 4.47
C GLY A 7 16.90 -11.97 5.45
N GLU A 8 16.31 -12.61 6.47
CA GLU A 8 17.02 -13.37 7.50
C GLU A 8 16.97 -14.88 7.24
N GLY A 9 16.29 -15.30 6.19
CA GLY A 9 16.04 -16.71 5.93
C GLY A 9 15.02 -17.34 6.86
N VAL A 10 14.29 -16.53 7.62
CA VAL A 10 13.27 -16.99 8.57
C VAL A 10 11.90 -16.62 8.01
N PRO A 11 10.96 -17.58 7.91
CA PRO A 11 9.61 -17.29 7.43
C PRO A 11 8.88 -16.27 8.31
N VAL A 12 8.10 -15.40 7.65
CA VAL A 12 7.20 -14.44 8.30
C VAL A 12 5.78 -14.94 8.09
N ARG A 13 5.09 -15.24 9.17
CA ARG A 13 3.77 -15.90 9.12
C ARG A 13 2.66 -15.06 9.71
N THR A 14 2.99 -14.02 10.48
CA THR A 14 2.00 -13.21 11.19
C THR A 14 2.16 -11.74 10.86
N ILE A 15 1.06 -11.00 11.03
CA ILE A 15 1.07 -9.54 10.88
C ILE A 15 2.08 -8.91 11.84
N ALA A 16 2.17 -9.39 13.09
CA ALA A 16 3.13 -8.87 14.07
C ALA A 16 4.58 -9.03 13.60
N GLN A 17 4.91 -10.19 13.03
CA GLN A 17 6.25 -10.43 12.49
C GLN A 17 6.54 -9.53 11.27
N ALA A 18 5.56 -9.38 10.37
CA ALA A 18 5.71 -8.51 9.21
C ALA A 18 5.90 -7.05 9.63
N ARG A 19 5.12 -6.58 10.59
CA ARG A 19 5.24 -5.22 11.14
C ARG A 19 6.64 -5.01 11.73
N ALA A 20 7.17 -5.98 12.47
CA ALA A 20 8.50 -5.87 13.07
C ALA A 20 9.60 -5.73 12.01
N ARG A 21 9.52 -6.50 10.92
CA ARG A 21 10.48 -6.41 9.82
C ARG A 21 10.39 -5.05 9.12
N ALA A 22 9.17 -4.61 8.81
CA ALA A 22 8.95 -3.31 8.18
C ALA A 22 9.40 -2.17 9.09
N ALA A 23 9.15 -2.26 10.39
CA ALA A 23 9.59 -1.25 11.36
C ALA A 23 11.11 -1.12 11.40
N GLN A 24 11.83 -2.24 11.32
CA GLN A 24 13.29 -2.23 11.27
C GLN A 24 13.80 -1.52 10.02
N ALA A 25 13.20 -1.79 8.87
CA ALA A 25 13.56 -1.11 7.62
C ALA A 25 13.20 0.38 7.67
N ALA A 26 12.05 0.71 8.22
CA ALA A 26 11.53 2.08 8.30
C ALA A 26 12.37 2.96 9.22
N ALA A 27 12.88 2.41 10.33
CA ALA A 27 13.65 3.16 11.32
C ALA A 27 14.89 3.84 10.72
N ALA A 28 15.53 3.19 9.75
CA ALA A 28 16.70 3.75 9.06
C ALA A 28 16.35 5.02 8.26
N ARG A 29 15.07 5.26 7.98
CA ARG A 29 14.58 6.41 7.22
C ARG A 29 13.77 7.37 8.09
N GLY A 30 13.70 7.15 9.39
CA GLY A 30 12.89 7.96 10.29
C GLY A 30 11.39 7.78 10.10
N LEU A 31 10.97 6.64 9.55
CA LEU A 31 9.57 6.32 9.29
C LEU A 31 9.05 5.32 10.31
N SER A 32 7.73 5.24 10.43
CA SER A 32 7.03 4.28 11.29
C SER A 32 5.99 3.51 10.48
N THR A 33 5.53 2.39 11.01
CA THR A 33 4.54 1.55 10.33
C THR A 33 3.13 2.06 10.57
N GLY A 34 2.29 1.94 9.55
CA GLY A 34 0.84 2.16 9.63
C GLY A 34 0.10 0.85 9.41
N GLU A 35 -0.86 0.86 8.50
CA GLU A 35 -1.66 -0.32 8.17
C GLU A 35 -0.78 -1.47 7.68
N VAL A 36 -1.10 -2.69 8.12
CA VAL A 36 -0.49 -3.93 7.64
C VAL A 36 -1.58 -4.81 7.06
N MET A 37 -1.37 -5.32 5.85
CA MET A 37 -2.28 -6.25 5.20
C MET A 37 -1.54 -7.53 4.86
N GLN A 38 -2.15 -8.66 5.19
CA GLN A 38 -1.61 -9.97 4.82
C GLN A 38 -2.31 -10.49 3.59
N PHE A 39 -1.52 -10.82 2.57
CA PHE A 39 -1.97 -11.47 1.35
C PHE A 39 -1.23 -12.79 1.18
N THR A 40 -1.71 -13.64 0.28
CA THR A 40 -1.08 -14.96 0.06
C THR A 40 0.35 -14.85 -0.44
N ARG A 41 0.70 -13.79 -1.18
CA ARG A 41 2.04 -13.63 -1.78
C ARG A 41 2.98 -12.75 -0.98
N ASN A 42 2.44 -11.83 -0.17
CA ASN A 42 3.25 -10.87 0.57
C ASN A 42 2.46 -10.22 1.68
N PHE A 43 3.19 -9.55 2.59
CA PHE A 43 2.56 -8.60 3.50
C PHE A 43 2.79 -7.21 2.93
N TYR A 44 1.77 -6.38 3.00
CA TYR A 44 1.82 -4.96 2.66
C TYR A 44 1.93 -4.15 3.96
N VAL A 45 2.80 -3.15 3.98
CA VAL A 45 2.91 -2.26 5.13
C VAL A 45 3.00 -0.81 4.67
N GLU A 46 2.10 0.02 5.18
CA GLU A 46 2.14 1.46 5.02
C GLU A 46 3.22 2.03 5.93
N LEU A 47 4.05 2.93 5.40
CA LEU A 47 5.02 3.67 6.21
C LEU A 47 4.63 5.14 6.27
N LYS A 48 4.80 5.74 7.46
CA LYS A 48 4.39 7.11 7.76
C LYS A 48 5.57 7.93 8.27
N ASP A 49 5.53 9.23 8.01
CA ASP A 49 6.51 10.17 8.57
C ASP A 49 6.20 10.50 10.04
N SER A 50 7.02 11.35 10.66
CA SER A 50 6.87 11.72 12.07
C SER A 50 5.60 12.50 12.36
N ALA A 51 4.97 13.11 11.34
CA ALA A 51 3.69 13.79 11.46
C ALA A 51 2.49 12.86 11.28
N GLY A 52 2.73 11.58 10.98
CA GLY A 52 1.69 10.59 10.76
C GLY A 52 1.15 10.55 9.34
N ASN A 53 1.82 11.20 8.38
CA ASN A 53 1.39 11.22 6.99
C ASN A 53 1.93 10.01 6.23
N PRO A 54 1.09 9.29 5.45
CA PRO A 54 1.57 8.21 4.60
C PRO A 54 2.68 8.71 3.68
N THR A 55 3.79 7.97 3.60
CA THR A 55 4.98 8.40 2.88
C THR A 55 5.36 7.42 1.79
N THR A 56 5.36 6.12 2.08
CA THR A 56 5.62 5.08 1.09
C THR A 56 5.00 3.76 1.55
N GLU A 57 5.11 2.76 0.69
CA GLU A 57 4.53 1.45 0.91
C GLU A 57 5.61 0.40 0.67
N VAL A 58 5.68 -0.60 1.55
CA VAL A 58 6.66 -1.68 1.43
C VAL A 58 5.97 -3.03 1.43
N LEU A 59 6.66 -4.03 0.86
CA LEU A 59 6.27 -5.42 0.94
C LEU A 59 7.27 -6.18 1.80
N VAL A 60 6.74 -7.12 2.60
CA VAL A 60 7.55 -8.07 3.37
C VAL A 60 7.34 -9.45 2.76
N ASP A 61 8.45 -10.10 2.42
CA ASP A 61 8.43 -11.43 1.83
C ASP A 61 8.13 -12.47 2.93
N PRO A 62 7.09 -13.30 2.77
CA PRO A 62 6.77 -14.32 3.78
C PRO A 62 7.82 -15.41 3.90
N GLY A 63 8.62 -15.62 2.86
CA GLY A 63 9.61 -16.69 2.82
C GLY A 63 10.86 -16.42 3.64
N ASP A 64 11.35 -15.17 3.63
CA ASP A 64 12.63 -14.83 4.25
C ASP A 64 12.62 -13.54 5.08
N GLY A 65 11.52 -12.82 5.10
CA GLY A 65 11.40 -11.57 5.85
C GLY A 65 12.07 -10.37 5.21
N SER A 66 12.50 -10.46 3.95
CA SER A 66 13.05 -9.30 3.25
C SER A 66 12.00 -8.21 3.08
N VAL A 67 12.43 -6.96 3.08
CA VAL A 67 11.55 -5.79 2.91
C VAL A 67 12.02 -5.01 1.70
N SER A 68 11.08 -4.61 0.85
CA SER A 68 11.35 -3.80 -0.32
C SER A 68 10.24 -2.79 -0.53
N THR A 69 10.58 -1.63 -1.13
CA THR A 69 9.55 -0.70 -1.59
C THR A 69 8.61 -1.43 -2.53
N GLU A 70 7.32 -1.24 -2.34
CA GLU A 70 6.32 -1.91 -3.17
C GLU A 70 6.50 -1.52 -4.64
N TYR A 71 6.60 -2.52 -5.50
CA TYR A 71 6.64 -2.27 -6.95
C TYR A 71 5.33 -1.63 -7.39
N GLY A 72 5.44 -0.69 -8.32
CA GLY A 72 4.30 0.01 -8.88
C GLY A 72 4.24 1.46 -8.40
N PRO A 73 3.11 1.94 -7.91
CA PRO A 73 2.96 3.37 -7.55
C PRO A 73 4.00 3.88 -6.56
N ALA A 74 4.29 3.16 -5.49
CA ALA A 74 5.27 3.59 -4.50
C ALA A 74 6.66 3.78 -5.10
N MET A 75 7.04 2.94 -6.05
CA MET A 75 8.33 3.00 -6.72
C MET A 75 8.34 3.99 -7.89
N MET A 76 7.25 4.05 -8.66
CA MET A 76 7.20 4.76 -9.94
C MET A 76 6.56 6.14 -9.86
N TRP A 77 5.65 6.38 -8.90
CA TRP A 77 4.87 7.61 -8.83
C TRP A 77 5.23 8.52 -7.66
N THR A 78 6.06 8.07 -6.73
CA THR A 78 6.47 8.89 -5.58
C THR A 78 7.23 10.13 -6.07
N THR A 79 6.81 11.28 -5.56
CA THR A 79 7.46 12.58 -5.85
C THR A 79 7.98 13.19 -4.55
N GLY A 80 8.70 14.30 -4.65
CA GLY A 80 9.12 15.07 -3.48
C GLY A 80 8.05 16.03 -2.96
N SER A 81 6.83 15.99 -3.51
CA SER A 81 5.78 16.94 -3.21
C SER A 81 4.46 16.24 -2.94
N ARG A 82 3.65 16.80 -2.04
CA ARG A 82 2.27 16.37 -1.80
C ARG A 82 1.26 17.20 -2.57
N ASP A 83 1.71 18.05 -3.48
CA ASP A 83 0.80 18.80 -4.35
C ASP A 83 0.06 17.84 -5.26
N ALA A 84 -1.24 18.08 -5.42
CA ALA A 84 -2.09 17.20 -6.21
C ALA A 84 -3.02 18.00 -7.10
N THR A 85 -3.13 17.58 -8.35
CA THR A 85 -4.11 18.10 -9.29
C THR A 85 -5.44 17.38 -9.14
N VAL A 86 -5.36 16.08 -8.81
CA VAL A 86 -6.51 15.21 -8.57
C VAL A 86 -6.77 15.18 -7.06
N SER A 87 -8.00 15.51 -6.65
CA SER A 87 -8.39 15.44 -5.24
C SER A 87 -8.61 13.99 -4.79
N ALA A 88 -8.66 13.77 -3.47
CA ALA A 88 -8.97 12.44 -2.92
C ALA A 88 -10.34 11.93 -3.41
N ASP A 89 -11.35 12.78 -3.44
CA ASP A 89 -12.68 12.41 -3.93
C ASP A 89 -12.66 12.06 -5.41
N GLN A 90 -11.93 12.83 -6.22
CA GLN A 90 -11.75 12.53 -7.64
C GLN A 90 -11.01 11.21 -7.85
N ALA A 91 -9.97 10.96 -7.06
CA ALA A 91 -9.21 9.72 -7.12
C ALA A 91 -10.11 8.52 -6.84
N ARG A 92 -10.94 8.61 -5.81
CA ARG A 92 -11.88 7.55 -5.46
C ARG A 92 -12.89 7.29 -6.59
N SER A 93 -13.40 8.37 -7.19
CA SER A 93 -14.33 8.27 -8.31
C SER A 93 -13.69 7.59 -9.52
N LEU A 94 -12.45 7.98 -9.86
CA LEU A 94 -11.70 7.37 -10.96
C LEU A 94 -11.42 5.88 -10.69
N ALA A 95 -11.05 5.54 -9.47
CA ALA A 95 -10.81 4.16 -9.08
C ALA A 95 -12.09 3.32 -9.20
N ASN A 96 -13.23 3.84 -8.75
CA ASN A 96 -14.51 3.13 -8.85
C ASN A 96 -14.96 2.95 -10.31
N ASP A 97 -14.71 3.94 -11.16
CA ASP A 97 -15.00 3.82 -12.60
C ASP A 97 -14.18 2.69 -13.23
N TRP A 98 -12.88 2.65 -12.90
CA TRP A 98 -11.99 1.59 -13.38
C TRP A 98 -12.44 0.22 -12.90
N LEU A 99 -12.80 0.09 -11.62
CA LEU A 99 -13.25 -1.17 -11.03
C LEU A 99 -14.55 -1.68 -11.68
N ARG A 100 -15.50 -0.78 -11.93
CA ARG A 100 -16.76 -1.18 -12.60
C ARG A 100 -16.50 -1.81 -13.96
N THR A 101 -15.52 -1.30 -14.68
CA THR A 101 -15.20 -1.79 -16.03
C THR A 101 -14.38 -3.07 -15.99
N ASN A 102 -13.41 -3.17 -15.07
CA ASN A 102 -12.38 -4.21 -15.11
C ASN A 102 -12.58 -5.31 -14.06
N LEU A 103 -13.14 -4.98 -12.91
CA LEU A 103 -13.38 -5.92 -11.81
C LEU A 103 -14.78 -5.69 -11.22
N PRO A 104 -15.83 -6.01 -11.97
CA PRO A 104 -17.20 -5.82 -11.50
C PRO A 104 -17.42 -6.54 -10.16
N GLY A 105 -18.05 -5.87 -9.22
CA GLY A 105 -18.27 -6.37 -7.87
C GLY A 105 -17.28 -5.85 -6.86
N GLN A 106 -16.18 -5.22 -7.29
CA GLN A 106 -15.28 -4.49 -6.38
C GLN A 106 -15.58 -3.00 -6.39
N SER A 107 -15.44 -2.38 -5.23
CA SER A 107 -15.50 -0.92 -5.08
C SER A 107 -14.51 -0.49 -4.01
N THR A 108 -14.24 0.81 -3.91
CA THR A 108 -13.30 1.35 -2.93
C THR A 108 -13.99 1.54 -1.58
N PHE A 109 -13.23 1.34 -0.49
CA PHE A 109 -13.60 1.89 0.81
C PHE A 109 -13.55 3.42 0.77
N ALA A 110 -14.13 4.06 1.79
CA ALA A 110 -14.18 5.52 1.85
C ALA A 110 -12.85 6.17 2.20
N ASP A 111 -11.98 5.46 2.92
CA ASP A 111 -10.70 6.00 3.38
C ASP A 111 -9.67 5.99 2.25
N VAL A 112 -9.23 7.20 1.88
CA VAL A 112 -8.24 7.39 0.81
C VAL A 112 -6.94 7.87 1.45
N LYS A 113 -5.87 7.12 1.25
CA LYS A 113 -4.55 7.46 1.79
C LYS A 113 -3.78 8.28 0.76
N ALA A 114 -3.35 9.48 1.14
CA ALA A 114 -2.58 10.36 0.27
C ALA A 114 -1.09 10.19 0.53
N PHE A 115 -0.37 9.76 -0.51
CA PHE A 115 1.08 9.64 -0.54
C PHE A 115 1.66 10.75 -1.43
N PRO A 116 2.96 11.06 -1.30
CA PRO A 116 3.57 12.02 -2.22
C PRO A 116 3.52 11.52 -3.68
N GLY A 117 2.61 12.05 -4.47
CA GLY A 117 2.48 11.74 -5.88
C GLY A 117 1.31 10.82 -6.25
N TYR A 118 0.67 10.18 -5.28
CA TYR A 118 -0.45 9.28 -5.59
C TYR A 118 -1.33 9.03 -4.38
N TYR A 119 -2.48 8.41 -4.63
CA TYR A 119 -3.39 7.92 -3.59
C TYR A 119 -3.42 6.41 -3.61
N SER A 120 -3.64 5.79 -2.44
CA SER A 120 -3.86 4.36 -2.31
C SER A 120 -5.16 4.10 -1.55
N ILE A 121 -5.95 3.16 -2.04
CA ILE A 121 -7.30 2.91 -1.53
C ILE A 121 -7.52 1.40 -1.45
N ASP A 122 -8.01 0.92 -0.32
CA ASP A 122 -8.39 -0.48 -0.19
C ASP A 122 -9.69 -0.73 -0.95
N THR A 123 -9.81 -1.90 -1.55
CA THR A 123 -11.02 -2.29 -2.28
C THR A 123 -11.78 -3.38 -1.55
N GLU A 124 -13.08 -3.43 -1.78
CA GLU A 124 -14.00 -4.32 -1.10
C GLU A 124 -14.95 -5.05 -2.06
N THR A 125 -15.44 -6.19 -1.59
CA THR A 125 -16.61 -6.86 -2.12
C THR A 125 -17.51 -7.20 -0.93
N ASN A 126 -18.73 -6.69 -0.93
CA ASN A 126 -19.70 -6.91 0.16
C ASN A 126 -19.16 -6.52 1.54
N GLY A 127 -18.38 -5.44 1.61
CA GLY A 127 -17.81 -4.94 2.85
C GLY A 127 -16.53 -5.63 3.32
N ASN A 128 -16.07 -6.65 2.60
CA ASN A 128 -14.84 -7.37 2.92
C ASN A 128 -13.70 -6.89 2.04
N THR A 129 -12.56 -6.58 2.65
CA THR A 129 -11.36 -6.17 1.91
C THR A 129 -10.92 -7.29 0.96
N VAL A 130 -10.62 -6.95 -0.30
CA VAL A 130 -10.16 -7.91 -1.29
C VAL A 130 -8.89 -7.48 -2.03
N GLY A 131 -8.54 -6.20 -2.01
CA GLY A 131 -7.37 -5.73 -2.74
C GLY A 131 -7.07 -4.27 -2.50
N MET A 132 -6.26 -3.71 -3.39
CA MET A 132 -5.84 -2.31 -3.34
C MET A 132 -5.74 -1.74 -4.74
N VAL A 133 -5.99 -0.43 -4.84
CA VAL A 133 -5.85 0.32 -6.08
C VAL A 133 -5.19 1.66 -5.78
N SER A 134 -4.38 2.15 -6.70
CA SER A 134 -3.75 3.46 -6.58
C SER A 134 -4.16 4.37 -7.73
N VAL A 135 -4.14 5.68 -7.48
CA VAL A 135 -4.47 6.70 -8.48
C VAL A 135 -3.39 7.77 -8.45
N ASN A 136 -2.84 8.09 -9.62
CA ASN A 136 -1.83 9.13 -9.74
C ASN A 136 -2.43 10.50 -9.40
N ALA A 137 -1.78 11.22 -8.50
CA ALA A 137 -2.29 12.50 -7.99
C ALA A 137 -2.23 13.65 -9.01
N THR A 138 -1.51 13.46 -10.10
CA THR A 138 -1.38 14.46 -11.17
C THR A 138 -2.19 14.08 -12.40
N THR A 139 -2.07 12.84 -12.86
CA THR A 139 -2.67 12.38 -14.13
C THR A 139 -4.04 11.72 -13.96
N GLY A 140 -4.35 11.21 -12.75
CA GLY A 140 -5.57 10.43 -12.51
C GLY A 140 -5.49 9.00 -13.02
N THR A 141 -4.32 8.56 -13.49
CA THR A 141 -4.14 7.18 -13.96
C THR A 141 -4.39 6.20 -12.81
N VAL A 142 -5.14 5.15 -13.08
CA VAL A 142 -5.48 4.11 -12.11
C VAL A 142 -4.55 2.92 -12.29
N TRP A 143 -4.02 2.41 -11.18
CA TRP A 143 -3.13 1.25 -11.16
C TRP A 143 -3.60 0.27 -10.10
N TYR A 144 -4.21 -0.84 -10.52
CA TYR A 144 -4.66 -1.86 -9.58
C TYR A 144 -3.46 -2.73 -9.16
N HIS A 145 -3.39 -3.08 -7.87
CA HIS A 145 -2.30 -3.89 -7.32
C HIS A 145 -2.53 -5.36 -7.65
N THR A 146 -1.85 -5.88 -8.67
CA THR A 146 -2.04 -7.25 -9.16
C THR A 146 -1.09 -8.26 -8.51
N TRP A 147 -0.18 -7.83 -7.64
CA TRP A 147 0.94 -8.66 -7.13
C TRP A 147 0.74 -9.24 -5.74
N HIS A 148 -0.38 -8.97 -5.08
CA HIS A 148 -0.61 -9.40 -3.69
C HIS A 148 -1.12 -10.84 -3.58
N GLY A 149 -1.86 -11.33 -4.56
CA GLY A 149 -2.60 -12.57 -4.45
C GLY A 149 -3.92 -12.35 -3.71
N THR A 150 -4.33 -13.32 -2.88
CA THR A 150 -5.60 -13.27 -2.17
C THR A 150 -5.43 -12.62 -0.79
N PHE A 151 -6.34 -11.74 -0.42
CA PHE A 151 -6.36 -11.10 0.90
C PHE A 151 -6.65 -12.13 2.00
N ILE A 152 -5.92 -12.02 3.12
CA ILE A 152 -6.07 -12.91 4.29
C ILE A 152 -6.56 -12.13 5.51
N ALA A 153 -5.86 -11.08 5.90
CA ALA A 153 -6.15 -10.33 7.12
C ALA A 153 -5.51 -8.94 7.09
N GLU A 154 -5.96 -8.07 7.97
CA GLU A 154 -5.36 -6.74 8.10
C GLU A 154 -5.38 -6.27 9.54
N GLU A 155 -4.51 -5.30 9.84
CA GLU A 155 -4.46 -4.63 11.12
C GLU A 155 -4.13 -3.16 10.87
N ASP A 156 -5.00 -2.28 11.34
CA ASP A 156 -4.75 -0.83 11.32
C ASP A 156 -3.75 -0.47 12.41
N ASP A 157 -3.11 0.66 12.28
CA ASP A 157 -2.15 1.10 13.28
C ASP A 157 -2.80 1.78 14.49
#